data_63dfe42a83211f6c37f8e7d9f7747f43
#
_entry.id   63dfe42a83211f6c37f8e7d9f7747f43
#
_cell.length_a   1.000
_cell.length_b   1.000
_cell.length_c   1.000
_cell.angle_alpha   90.00
_cell.angle_beta   90.00
_cell.angle_gamma   90.00
#
_symmetry.space_group_name_H-M   'P 1'
#
loop_
_entity.id
_entity.type
_entity.pdbx_description
1 polymer ?
#
loop_
_entity_poly.entity_id
_entity_poly.type
_entity_poly.pdbx_seq_one_letter_code
_entity_poly.pdbx_strand_id
1 'polypeptide(L)'
;MSITAMQRSLEKAVARASLADDRDLAGRLRDEGQRLVFLLNGLVRSSRLYQTGNAAIDGLATETSQMLKRLLALLGAVHIVMVEDQIYVNEVRIRMKDREQELLDQLVLELARHEVGGLSFHSPLEPEDIKTIGRALAATAAEAGQARAALGARLSGLPGVELGGRYRFRLKGEKLAARTDAGEVLRRGATLVQDTLAQLAGDRVPHPLSIRRVVIDLVDTLGETPSRAAIMPLRRSVHGVGTQHLLSVTTLALQLGRAVGLSDGALSDLGVAAMLHDVGYTRSDRSGHEVAGARMLLRQRGFHEGKIRRLQATLEHHLPAEGRPCLFARILRIVDDYDVLVAPRPGAPQLPPPTAQAAMWAARGTLYDPDLLALFVRMMGLYPPGSLLELSDGRWVVSLSGGRDPEHFAWPVVRPVRDKDGRPWETGEDMDLFVLREFLRPKRVLNAVTQGVDVGTLLDGAPPARA
;
A
#
# COMPACT_ATOMS: atom_id res chain seq x y z
N MET A 1 -10.24 -5.44 -20.55
CA MET A 1 -9.34 -4.24 -20.59
C MET A 1 -8.50 -4.20 -19.33
N SER A 2 -7.25 -3.81 -19.48
CA SER A 2 -6.25 -3.84 -18.42
C SER A 2 -6.59 -2.81 -17.33
N ILE A 3 -6.42 -3.18 -16.06
CA ILE A 3 -6.36 -2.33 -14.86
C ILE A 3 -5.61 -1.00 -15.14
N THR A 4 -4.62 -1.04 -16.03
CA THR A 4 -3.80 0.10 -16.51
C THR A 4 -4.60 1.17 -17.29
N ALA A 5 -5.70 0.83 -17.96
CA ALA A 5 -6.51 1.81 -18.69
C ALA A 5 -7.45 2.57 -17.74
N MET A 6 -8.01 1.87 -16.75
CA MET A 6 -8.81 2.45 -15.69
C MET A 6 -7.96 3.38 -14.81
N GLN A 7 -6.73 3.00 -14.51
CA GLN A 7 -5.75 3.80 -13.78
C GLN A 7 -5.36 5.06 -14.54
N ARG A 8 -5.07 4.98 -15.85
CA ARG A 8 -4.77 6.17 -16.67
C ARG A 8 -5.96 7.13 -16.83
N SER A 9 -7.18 6.59 -16.86
CA SER A 9 -8.38 7.42 -16.88
C SER A 9 -8.59 8.14 -15.55
N LEU A 10 -8.35 7.45 -14.44
CA LEU A 10 -8.34 8.01 -13.09
C LEU A 10 -7.28 9.12 -12.96
N GLU A 11 -6.05 8.88 -13.40
CA GLU A 11 -4.94 9.84 -13.39
C GLU A 11 -5.25 11.09 -14.25
N LYS A 12 -5.88 10.92 -15.42
CA LYS A 12 -6.32 12.04 -16.26
C LYS A 12 -7.45 12.85 -15.62
N ALA A 13 -8.39 12.19 -14.95
CA ALA A 13 -9.48 12.88 -14.23
C ALA A 13 -8.92 13.66 -13.03
N VAL A 14 -7.94 13.12 -12.30
CA VAL A 14 -7.20 13.81 -11.23
C VAL A 14 -6.49 15.03 -11.75
N ALA A 15 -5.71 14.88 -12.84
CA ALA A 15 -4.98 15.99 -13.43
C ALA A 15 -5.92 17.12 -13.88
N ARG A 16 -7.10 16.80 -14.41
CA ARG A 16 -8.12 17.81 -14.78
C ARG A 16 -8.77 18.44 -13.55
N ALA A 17 -9.09 17.67 -12.51
CA ALA A 17 -9.68 18.19 -11.28
C ALA A 17 -8.68 19.02 -10.45
N SER A 18 -7.38 18.73 -10.52
CA SER A 18 -6.32 19.50 -9.84
C SER A 18 -5.96 20.81 -10.57
N LEU A 19 -6.26 20.91 -11.86
CA LEU A 19 -6.07 22.13 -12.65
C LEU A 19 -7.20 23.16 -12.45
N ALA A 20 -8.37 22.70 -11.99
CA ALA A 20 -9.48 23.59 -11.64
C ALA A 20 -9.34 23.94 -10.14
N ASP A 21 -8.87 25.14 -9.85
CA ASP A 21 -8.84 25.75 -8.51
C ASP A 21 -10.26 26.15 -8.04
N ASP A 22 -11.22 25.24 -8.25
CA ASP A 22 -12.62 25.45 -8.02
C ASP A 22 -13.09 24.67 -6.78
N ARG A 23 -13.08 25.36 -5.62
CA ARG A 23 -13.66 24.84 -4.36
C ARG A 23 -15.12 24.42 -4.53
N ASP A 24 -15.83 25.02 -5.47
CA ASP A 24 -17.22 24.75 -5.80
C ASP A 24 -17.36 23.41 -6.56
N LEU A 25 -16.40 23.05 -7.41
CA LEU A 25 -16.43 21.79 -8.16
C LEU A 25 -16.35 20.55 -7.24
N ALA A 26 -15.52 20.58 -6.21
CA ALA A 26 -15.40 19.47 -5.27
C ALA A 26 -16.66 19.31 -4.39
N GLY A 27 -17.32 20.42 -4.05
CA GLY A 27 -18.62 20.42 -3.39
C GLY A 27 -19.70 19.82 -4.28
N ARG A 28 -19.83 20.30 -5.51
CA ARG A 28 -20.77 19.76 -6.51
C ARG A 28 -20.53 18.29 -6.80
N LEU A 29 -19.30 17.85 -6.96
CA LEU A 29 -18.97 16.43 -7.17
C LEU A 29 -19.36 15.56 -5.99
N ARG A 30 -19.26 16.08 -4.76
CA ARG A 30 -19.70 15.35 -3.58
C ARG A 30 -21.22 15.19 -3.58
N ASP A 31 -21.95 16.29 -3.80
CA ASP A 31 -23.42 16.28 -3.75
C ASP A 31 -24.02 15.47 -4.91
N GLU A 32 -23.49 15.66 -6.12
CA GLU A 32 -23.91 14.89 -7.30
C GLU A 32 -23.48 13.41 -7.20
N GLY A 33 -22.30 13.14 -6.66
CA GLY A 33 -21.82 11.78 -6.39
C GLY A 33 -22.66 11.06 -5.36
N GLN A 34 -23.07 11.73 -4.26
CA GLN A 34 -24.01 11.19 -3.28
C GLN A 34 -25.34 10.86 -3.94
N ARG A 35 -25.86 11.77 -4.75
CA ARG A 35 -27.12 11.57 -5.46
C ARG A 35 -27.04 10.43 -6.48
N LEU A 36 -25.93 10.30 -7.21
CA LEU A 36 -25.71 9.19 -8.14
C LEU A 36 -25.71 7.84 -7.41
N VAL A 37 -25.03 7.72 -6.28
CA VAL A 37 -24.98 6.52 -5.45
C VAL A 37 -26.37 6.19 -4.91
N PHE A 38 -27.11 7.19 -4.43
CA PHE A 38 -28.47 7.05 -3.96
C PHE A 38 -29.41 6.52 -5.06
N LEU A 39 -29.35 7.10 -6.25
CA LEU A 39 -30.15 6.71 -7.41
C LEU A 39 -29.84 5.27 -7.86
N LEU A 40 -28.57 4.91 -7.93
CA LEU A 40 -28.15 3.55 -8.29
C LEU A 40 -28.64 2.52 -7.27
N ASN A 41 -28.51 2.81 -5.98
CA ASN A 41 -29.03 1.91 -4.95
C ASN A 41 -30.54 1.79 -5.03
N GLY A 42 -31.26 2.89 -5.19
CA GLY A 42 -32.72 2.91 -5.41
C GLY A 42 -33.12 2.08 -6.62
N LEU A 43 -32.38 2.19 -7.72
CA LEU A 43 -32.62 1.44 -8.94
C LEU A 43 -32.42 -0.08 -8.73
N VAL A 44 -31.34 -0.49 -8.08
CA VAL A 44 -31.04 -1.91 -7.77
C VAL A 44 -32.13 -2.49 -6.87
N ARG A 45 -32.49 -1.76 -5.80
CA ARG A 45 -33.55 -2.18 -4.87
C ARG A 45 -34.91 -2.29 -5.55
N SER A 46 -35.29 -1.30 -6.35
CA SER A 46 -36.56 -1.33 -7.08
C SER A 46 -36.58 -2.45 -8.13
N SER A 47 -35.46 -2.68 -8.83
CA SER A 47 -35.35 -3.79 -9.78
C SER A 47 -35.44 -5.18 -9.14
N ARG A 48 -35.18 -5.30 -7.82
CA ARG A 48 -35.34 -6.55 -7.06
C ARG A 48 -36.79 -6.77 -6.62
N LEU A 49 -37.48 -5.70 -6.27
CA LEU A 49 -38.85 -5.77 -5.71
C LEU A 49 -39.93 -5.82 -6.78
N TYR A 50 -39.71 -5.20 -7.92
CA TYR A 50 -40.73 -5.02 -8.94
C TYR A 50 -40.33 -5.68 -10.27
N GLN A 51 -41.28 -6.32 -10.91
CA GLN A 51 -41.15 -6.78 -12.29
C GLN A 51 -41.22 -5.59 -13.27
N THR A 52 -40.86 -5.82 -14.54
CA THR A 52 -40.80 -4.83 -15.62
C THR A 52 -42.11 -3.99 -15.72
N GLY A 53 -41.95 -2.66 -15.90
CA GLY A 53 -43.07 -1.73 -16.17
C GLY A 53 -43.51 -0.87 -14.98
N ASN A 54 -42.69 -0.75 -13.93
CA ASN A 54 -43.03 0.10 -12.79
C ASN A 54 -42.53 1.55 -13.00
N ALA A 55 -43.46 2.53 -12.92
CA ALA A 55 -43.16 3.96 -13.09
C ALA A 55 -42.07 4.48 -12.14
N ALA A 56 -41.90 3.87 -10.96
CA ALA A 56 -40.80 4.25 -10.04
C ALA A 56 -39.43 3.89 -10.61
N ILE A 57 -39.26 2.76 -11.29
CA ILE A 57 -38.02 2.36 -11.95
C ILE A 57 -37.75 3.29 -13.13
N ASP A 58 -38.78 3.66 -13.90
CA ASP A 58 -38.67 4.58 -15.03
C ASP A 58 -38.18 5.97 -14.59
N GLY A 59 -38.75 6.48 -13.48
CA GLY A 59 -38.30 7.74 -12.89
C GLY A 59 -36.84 7.71 -12.43
N LEU A 60 -36.44 6.69 -11.67
CA LEU A 60 -35.06 6.51 -11.20
C LEU A 60 -34.07 6.38 -12.37
N ALA A 61 -34.43 5.59 -13.40
CA ALA A 61 -33.58 5.38 -14.57
C ALA A 61 -33.39 6.68 -15.36
N THR A 62 -34.45 7.46 -15.54
CA THR A 62 -34.40 8.75 -16.23
C THR A 62 -33.52 9.75 -15.46
N GLU A 63 -33.70 9.85 -14.15
CA GLU A 63 -32.92 10.74 -13.30
C GLU A 63 -31.43 10.33 -13.27
N THR A 64 -31.14 9.04 -13.17
CA THR A 64 -29.77 8.49 -13.21
C THR A 64 -29.11 8.80 -14.56
N SER A 65 -29.82 8.58 -15.67
CA SER A 65 -29.32 8.91 -17.02
C SER A 65 -28.95 10.39 -17.14
N GLN A 66 -29.83 11.29 -16.70
CA GLN A 66 -29.60 12.76 -16.74
C GLN A 66 -28.42 13.14 -15.85
N MET A 67 -28.31 12.59 -14.64
CA MET A 67 -27.23 12.81 -13.73
C MET A 67 -25.89 12.36 -14.36
N LEU A 68 -25.85 11.16 -14.92
CA LEU A 68 -24.68 10.60 -15.56
C LEU A 68 -24.25 11.44 -16.78
N LYS A 69 -25.19 11.90 -17.60
CA LYS A 69 -24.92 12.79 -18.74
C LYS A 69 -24.24 14.11 -18.27
N ARG A 70 -24.73 14.71 -17.18
CA ARG A 70 -24.13 15.94 -16.60
C ARG A 70 -22.71 15.69 -16.08
N LEU A 71 -22.53 14.61 -15.30
CA LEU A 71 -21.21 14.27 -14.77
C LEU A 71 -20.21 13.92 -15.88
N LEU A 72 -20.63 13.20 -16.92
CA LEU A 72 -19.79 12.89 -18.08
C LEU A 72 -19.37 14.14 -18.85
N ALA A 73 -20.28 15.09 -19.04
CA ALA A 73 -19.97 16.38 -19.68
C ALA A 73 -18.93 17.18 -18.89
N LEU A 74 -18.99 17.11 -17.55
CA LEU A 74 -18.08 17.81 -16.66
C LEU A 74 -16.71 17.13 -16.53
N LEU A 75 -16.69 15.79 -16.47
CA LEU A 75 -15.52 15.01 -16.08
C LEU A 75 -14.90 14.18 -17.23
N GLY A 76 -15.64 13.97 -18.31
CA GLY A 76 -15.25 13.11 -19.44
C GLY A 76 -15.42 11.60 -19.16
N ALA A 77 -15.40 11.19 -17.92
CA ALA A 77 -15.72 9.83 -17.46
C ALA A 77 -16.20 9.85 -16.00
N VAL A 78 -17.07 8.91 -15.63
CA VAL A 78 -17.53 8.75 -14.25
C VAL A 78 -17.10 7.40 -13.74
N HIS A 79 -16.34 7.38 -12.65
CA HIS A 79 -15.83 6.17 -12.02
C HIS A 79 -16.39 6.03 -10.61
N ILE A 80 -17.17 5.00 -10.36
CA ILE A 80 -17.59 4.59 -9.03
C ILE A 80 -16.63 3.49 -8.61
N VAL A 81 -15.86 3.72 -7.56
CA VAL A 81 -14.83 2.77 -7.09
C VAL A 81 -15.10 2.44 -5.63
N MET A 82 -15.15 1.17 -5.34
CA MET A 82 -15.24 0.64 -3.99
C MET A 82 -13.85 0.29 -3.48
N VAL A 83 -13.46 0.89 -2.37
CA VAL A 83 -12.23 0.58 -1.65
C VAL A 83 -12.64 0.17 -0.23
N GLU A 84 -12.48 -1.10 0.09
CA GLU A 84 -13.02 -1.68 1.33
C GLU A 84 -14.56 -1.53 1.38
N ASP A 85 -15.07 -0.86 2.40
CA ASP A 85 -16.47 -0.52 2.62
C ASP A 85 -16.84 0.90 2.17
N GLN A 86 -15.93 1.58 1.46
CA GLN A 86 -16.08 2.98 1.07
C GLN A 86 -16.29 3.13 -0.43
N ILE A 87 -17.22 3.99 -0.81
CA ILE A 87 -17.45 4.35 -2.21
C ILE A 87 -16.83 5.71 -2.53
N TYR A 88 -16.17 5.77 -3.67
CA TYR A 88 -15.61 6.97 -4.27
C TYR A 88 -16.24 7.20 -5.63
N VAL A 89 -16.61 8.44 -5.93
CA VAL A 89 -17.02 8.85 -7.28
C VAL A 89 -15.99 9.83 -7.78
N ASN A 90 -15.27 9.47 -8.85
CA ASN A 90 -14.15 10.24 -9.40
C ASN A 90 -13.21 10.79 -8.31
N GLU A 91 -12.82 9.92 -7.39
CA GLU A 91 -11.89 10.19 -6.28
C GLU A 91 -12.47 10.95 -5.09
N VAL A 92 -13.69 11.45 -5.19
CA VAL A 92 -14.38 12.06 -4.07
C VAL A 92 -15.04 10.95 -3.26
N ARG A 93 -14.61 10.81 -1.99
CA ARG A 93 -15.25 9.87 -1.07
C ARG A 93 -16.70 10.29 -0.84
N ILE A 94 -17.61 9.37 -1.08
CA ILE A 94 -19.02 9.55 -0.81
C ILE A 94 -19.29 9.21 0.66
N ARG A 95 -19.85 10.17 1.38
CA ARG A 95 -20.32 10.00 2.75
C ARG A 95 -21.79 10.33 2.77
N MET A 96 -22.57 9.46 3.35
CA MET A 96 -23.99 9.70 3.61
C MET A 96 -24.18 10.19 5.05
N LYS A 97 -25.31 10.85 5.34
CA LYS A 97 -25.73 11.14 6.70
C LYS A 97 -26.19 9.85 7.36
N ASP A 98 -26.14 9.78 8.68
CA ASP A 98 -26.33 8.55 9.46
C ASP A 98 -27.50 7.65 9.00
N ARG A 99 -28.65 8.25 8.67
CA ARG A 99 -29.82 7.51 8.15
C ARG A 99 -29.69 6.99 6.72
N GLU A 100 -28.77 7.52 5.97
CA GLU A 100 -28.54 7.17 4.56
C GLU A 100 -27.31 6.26 4.40
N GLN A 101 -26.55 6.05 5.47
CA GLN A 101 -25.37 5.20 5.45
C GLN A 101 -25.73 3.75 5.09
N GLU A 102 -26.86 3.26 5.58
CA GLU A 102 -27.37 1.91 5.21
C GLU A 102 -27.56 1.73 3.70
N LEU A 103 -27.90 2.80 2.97
CA LEU A 103 -28.05 2.75 1.52
C LEU A 103 -26.69 2.60 0.82
N LEU A 104 -25.65 3.25 1.35
CA LEU A 104 -24.29 3.11 0.87
C LEU A 104 -23.79 1.68 1.10
N ASP A 105 -24.00 1.17 2.31
CA ASP A 105 -23.56 -0.18 2.72
C ASP A 105 -24.27 -1.26 1.88
N GLN A 106 -25.55 -1.04 1.52
CA GLN A 106 -26.28 -1.94 0.63
C GLN A 106 -25.68 -1.97 -0.78
N LEU A 107 -25.31 -0.82 -1.35
CA LEU A 107 -24.65 -0.78 -2.67
C LEU A 107 -23.26 -1.44 -2.62
N VAL A 108 -22.51 -1.23 -1.53
CA VAL A 108 -21.23 -1.92 -1.28
C VAL A 108 -21.43 -3.44 -1.28
N LEU A 109 -22.42 -3.93 -0.55
CA LEU A 109 -22.75 -5.37 -0.50
C LEU A 109 -23.13 -5.93 -1.87
N GLU A 110 -23.90 -5.17 -2.67
CA GLU A 110 -24.29 -5.61 -4.02
C GLU A 110 -23.09 -5.70 -4.97
N LEU A 111 -22.26 -4.67 -5.00
CA LEU A 111 -21.02 -4.71 -5.78
C LEU A 111 -20.11 -5.84 -5.31
N ALA A 112 -20.01 -6.02 -4.00
CA ALA A 112 -19.24 -7.08 -3.38
C ALA A 112 -19.74 -8.46 -3.80
N ARG A 113 -21.04 -8.71 -3.81
CA ARG A 113 -21.65 -9.97 -4.20
C ARG A 113 -21.34 -10.34 -5.65
N HIS A 114 -21.25 -9.35 -6.53
CA HIS A 114 -20.86 -9.54 -7.92
C HIS A 114 -19.35 -9.53 -8.17
N GLU A 115 -18.54 -9.49 -7.12
CA GLU A 115 -17.07 -9.39 -7.21
C GLU A 115 -16.60 -8.16 -7.99
N VAL A 116 -17.37 -7.08 -7.96
CA VAL A 116 -17.10 -5.82 -8.63
C VAL A 116 -16.54 -4.82 -7.60
N GLY A 117 -15.39 -4.24 -7.91
CA GLY A 117 -14.77 -3.18 -7.13
C GLY A 117 -14.93 -1.80 -7.76
N GLY A 118 -15.59 -1.71 -8.92
CA GLY A 118 -15.87 -0.43 -9.55
C GLY A 118 -16.71 -0.55 -10.82
N LEU A 119 -17.44 0.53 -11.08
CA LEU A 119 -18.22 0.77 -12.30
C LEU A 119 -17.68 2.04 -12.95
N SER A 120 -17.32 1.96 -14.23
CA SER A 120 -16.86 3.11 -15.00
C SER A 120 -17.79 3.37 -16.18
N PHE A 121 -18.11 4.62 -16.39
CA PHE A 121 -18.97 5.10 -17.46
C PHE A 121 -18.15 6.08 -18.33
N HIS A 122 -18.05 5.79 -19.63
CA HIS A 122 -17.27 6.56 -20.58
C HIS A 122 -18.14 7.25 -21.66
N SER A 123 -19.42 6.88 -21.73
CA SER A 123 -20.39 7.45 -22.65
C SER A 123 -21.74 7.63 -21.98
N PRO A 124 -22.57 8.57 -22.46
CA PRO A 124 -23.94 8.72 -21.99
C PRO A 124 -24.73 7.42 -22.19
N LEU A 125 -25.58 7.11 -21.23
CA LEU A 125 -26.47 5.96 -21.24
C LEU A 125 -27.92 6.45 -21.28
N GLU A 126 -28.75 5.77 -22.04
CA GLU A 126 -30.19 6.05 -22.08
C GLU A 126 -30.91 5.38 -20.89
N PRO A 127 -32.13 5.81 -20.52
CA PRO A 127 -32.85 5.24 -19.39
C PRO A 127 -33.01 3.71 -19.42
N GLU A 128 -33.16 3.12 -20.62
CA GLU A 128 -33.22 1.66 -20.77
C GLU A 128 -31.90 0.96 -20.44
N ASP A 129 -30.76 1.58 -20.79
CA ASP A 129 -29.44 1.09 -20.43
C ASP A 129 -29.26 1.10 -18.92
N ILE A 130 -29.70 2.15 -18.26
CA ILE A 130 -29.67 2.31 -16.79
C ILE A 130 -30.56 1.23 -16.11
N LYS A 131 -31.75 0.94 -16.65
CA LYS A 131 -32.58 -0.17 -16.16
C LYS A 131 -31.88 -1.51 -16.30
N THR A 132 -31.16 -1.71 -17.40
CA THR A 132 -30.40 -2.94 -17.62
C THR A 132 -29.29 -3.09 -16.56
N ILE A 133 -28.58 -2.01 -16.20
CA ILE A 133 -27.63 -2.02 -15.10
C ILE A 133 -28.31 -2.38 -13.77
N GLY A 134 -29.42 -1.74 -13.46
CA GLY A 134 -30.19 -2.02 -12.23
C GLY A 134 -30.60 -3.48 -12.12
N ARG A 135 -31.16 -4.04 -13.19
CA ARG A 135 -31.57 -5.46 -13.25
C ARG A 135 -30.39 -6.41 -13.15
N ALA A 136 -29.28 -6.09 -13.82
CA ALA A 136 -28.08 -6.92 -13.81
C ALA A 136 -27.45 -7.00 -12.42
N LEU A 137 -27.40 -5.87 -11.69
CA LEU A 137 -26.94 -5.81 -10.32
C LEU A 137 -27.92 -6.43 -9.31
N ALA A 138 -29.22 -6.30 -9.54
CA ALA A 138 -30.26 -6.89 -8.71
C ALA A 138 -30.36 -8.41 -8.83
N ALA A 139 -29.90 -8.98 -9.95
CA ALA A 139 -29.96 -10.41 -10.21
C ALA A 139 -29.05 -11.21 -9.27
N THR A 140 -29.37 -12.50 -9.08
CA THR A 140 -28.51 -13.40 -8.29
C THR A 140 -27.12 -13.47 -8.88
N ALA A 141 -26.11 -13.29 -8.03
CA ALA A 141 -24.72 -13.42 -8.42
C ALA A 141 -24.41 -14.88 -8.77
N ALA A 142 -23.52 -15.08 -9.73
CA ALA A 142 -22.97 -16.39 -10.04
C ALA A 142 -22.03 -16.86 -8.90
N GLU A 143 -21.54 -18.08 -9.00
CA GLU A 143 -20.60 -18.66 -8.05
C GLU A 143 -19.32 -17.80 -7.90
N ALA A 144 -18.68 -17.92 -6.76
CA ALA A 144 -17.44 -17.19 -6.46
C ALA A 144 -16.37 -17.46 -7.52
N GLY A 145 -15.72 -16.40 -7.98
CA GLY A 145 -14.75 -16.42 -9.07
C GLY A 145 -15.35 -16.22 -10.47
N GLN A 146 -16.66 -16.39 -10.64
CA GLN A 146 -17.37 -16.20 -11.92
C GLN A 146 -18.33 -15.00 -11.91
N ALA A 147 -18.63 -14.45 -10.74
CA ALA A 147 -19.70 -13.46 -10.56
C ALA A 147 -19.45 -12.18 -11.39
N ARG A 148 -18.23 -11.68 -11.45
CA ARG A 148 -17.89 -10.49 -12.25
C ARG A 148 -17.97 -10.76 -13.75
N ALA A 149 -17.52 -11.91 -14.22
CA ALA A 149 -17.62 -12.29 -15.62
C ALA A 149 -19.08 -12.44 -16.08
N ALA A 150 -19.91 -13.04 -15.22
CA ALA A 150 -21.35 -13.19 -15.47
C ALA A 150 -22.06 -11.83 -15.52
N LEU A 151 -21.72 -10.92 -14.60
CA LEU A 151 -22.24 -9.54 -14.65
C LEU A 151 -21.74 -8.82 -15.91
N GLY A 152 -20.48 -8.96 -16.27
CA GLY A 152 -19.91 -8.39 -17.50
C GLY A 152 -20.62 -8.87 -18.74
N ALA A 153 -20.97 -10.15 -18.83
CA ALA A 153 -21.76 -10.70 -19.93
C ALA A 153 -23.15 -10.06 -20.03
N ARG A 154 -23.80 -9.78 -18.90
CA ARG A 154 -25.13 -9.10 -18.86
C ARG A 154 -25.04 -7.64 -19.31
N LEU A 155 -23.89 -6.99 -19.15
CA LEU A 155 -23.67 -5.58 -19.48
C LEU A 155 -22.88 -5.37 -20.78
N SER A 156 -22.51 -6.44 -21.48
CA SER A 156 -21.65 -6.40 -22.67
C SER A 156 -22.24 -5.59 -23.85
N GLY A 157 -23.56 -5.45 -23.90
CA GLY A 157 -24.24 -4.65 -24.92
C GLY A 157 -24.30 -3.14 -24.62
N LEU A 158 -23.84 -2.69 -23.42
CA LEU A 158 -23.92 -1.30 -23.03
C LEU A 158 -22.67 -0.53 -23.44
N PRO A 159 -22.83 0.59 -24.19
CA PRO A 159 -21.70 1.37 -24.65
C PRO A 159 -20.97 2.06 -23.48
N GLY A 160 -19.67 1.88 -23.42
CA GLY A 160 -18.81 2.62 -22.46
C GLY A 160 -18.99 2.25 -20.99
N VAL A 161 -19.60 1.11 -20.68
CA VAL A 161 -19.68 0.57 -19.31
C VAL A 161 -18.55 -0.43 -19.08
N GLU A 162 -17.76 -0.22 -18.03
CA GLU A 162 -16.66 -1.09 -17.65
C GLU A 162 -16.78 -1.53 -16.19
N LEU A 163 -16.44 -2.80 -15.92
CA LEU A 163 -16.39 -3.36 -14.57
C LEU A 163 -14.96 -3.46 -14.08
N GLY A 164 -14.65 -2.84 -12.95
CA GLY A 164 -13.41 -2.99 -12.22
C GLY A 164 -13.44 -4.20 -11.29
N GLY A 165 -12.30 -4.90 -11.16
CA GLY A 165 -12.15 -5.95 -10.16
C GLY A 165 -12.19 -5.40 -8.75
N ARG A 166 -12.53 -6.24 -7.78
CA ARG A 166 -12.50 -5.86 -6.37
C ARG A 166 -11.10 -5.45 -5.96
N TYR A 167 -10.99 -4.33 -5.28
CA TYR A 167 -9.84 -4.02 -4.46
C TYR A 167 -10.03 -4.79 -3.14
N ARG A 168 -9.54 -6.03 -3.07
CA ARG A 168 -9.65 -6.85 -1.87
C ARG A 168 -8.39 -6.74 -1.04
N PHE A 169 -8.55 -6.47 0.24
CA PHE A 169 -7.74 -7.10 1.26
C PHE A 169 -8.11 -8.58 1.31
N ARG A 170 -7.11 -9.45 1.26
CA ARG A 170 -7.35 -10.89 1.31
C ARG A 170 -7.87 -11.30 2.68
N LEU A 171 -8.89 -12.12 2.68
CA LEU A 171 -9.19 -12.98 3.82
C LEU A 171 -8.10 -14.08 3.90
N LYS A 172 -7.58 -14.34 5.12
CA LYS A 172 -6.63 -15.44 5.38
C LYS A 172 -7.12 -16.73 4.71
N GLY A 173 -6.35 -17.24 3.72
CA GLY A 173 -6.60 -18.55 3.11
C GLY A 173 -6.89 -18.59 1.61
N GLU A 174 -7.09 -17.46 0.92
CA GLU A 174 -7.27 -17.47 -0.54
C GLU A 174 -5.94 -17.56 -1.30
N LYS A 175 -5.77 -18.61 -2.12
CA LYS A 175 -4.62 -18.74 -3.04
C LYS A 175 -4.76 -17.77 -4.20
N LEU A 176 -3.66 -17.09 -4.55
CA LEU A 176 -3.55 -16.17 -5.69
C LEU A 176 -3.86 -16.87 -7.01
N ALA A 177 -4.81 -16.34 -7.78
CA ALA A 177 -4.77 -16.49 -9.21
C ALA A 177 -3.76 -15.46 -9.77
N ALA A 178 -2.64 -15.93 -10.28
CA ALA A 178 -1.46 -15.21 -10.75
C ALA A 178 -0.69 -14.42 -9.65
N ARG A 179 0.45 -14.96 -9.24
CA ARG A 179 1.43 -14.30 -8.38
C ARG A 179 1.86 -12.98 -9.04
N THR A 180 1.46 -11.86 -8.46
CA THR A 180 2.08 -10.59 -8.82
C THR A 180 3.51 -10.67 -8.27
N ASP A 181 4.51 -10.59 -9.15
CA ASP A 181 5.91 -10.63 -8.73
C ASP A 181 6.20 -9.45 -7.79
N ALA A 182 6.78 -9.73 -6.63
CA ALA A 182 7.13 -8.71 -5.64
C ALA A 182 8.06 -7.64 -6.24
N GLY A 183 8.95 -8.02 -7.15
CA GLY A 183 9.80 -7.09 -7.89
C GLY A 183 8.98 -6.12 -8.76
N GLU A 184 7.90 -6.59 -9.37
CA GLU A 184 6.99 -5.74 -10.15
C GLU A 184 6.24 -4.74 -9.26
N VAL A 185 5.75 -5.17 -8.10
CA VAL A 185 5.06 -4.27 -7.15
C VAL A 185 6.02 -3.19 -6.65
N LEU A 186 7.25 -3.57 -6.30
CA LEU A 186 8.29 -2.62 -5.86
C LEU A 186 8.70 -1.65 -6.96
N ARG A 187 8.85 -2.11 -8.23
CA ARG A 187 9.15 -1.22 -9.36
C ARG A 187 8.02 -0.21 -9.61
N ARG A 188 6.76 -0.65 -9.57
CA ARG A 188 5.60 0.23 -9.68
C ARG A 188 5.55 1.22 -8.51
N GLY A 189 5.87 0.76 -7.30
CA GLY A 189 6.02 1.60 -6.12
C GLY A 189 7.08 2.67 -6.32
N ALA A 190 8.26 2.31 -6.82
CA ALA A 190 9.34 3.25 -7.09
C ALA A 190 8.95 4.32 -8.11
N THR A 191 8.35 3.93 -9.24
CA THR A 191 7.87 4.88 -10.24
C THR A 191 6.83 5.83 -9.66
N LEU A 192 5.87 5.32 -8.89
CA LEU A 192 4.85 6.15 -8.26
C LEU A 192 5.44 7.13 -7.24
N VAL A 193 6.41 6.69 -6.43
CA VAL A 193 7.10 7.57 -5.47
C VAL A 193 7.82 8.68 -6.22
N GLN A 194 8.55 8.37 -7.31
CA GLN A 194 9.21 9.39 -8.13
C GLN A 194 8.23 10.40 -8.72
N ASP A 195 7.13 9.92 -9.31
CA ASP A 195 6.09 10.77 -9.86
C ASP A 195 5.45 11.64 -8.78
N THR A 196 5.22 11.07 -7.59
CA THR A 196 4.69 11.77 -6.42
C THR A 196 5.62 12.90 -5.99
N LEU A 197 6.91 12.61 -5.84
CA LEU A 197 7.93 13.60 -5.45
C LEU A 197 8.06 14.70 -6.52
N ALA A 198 8.05 14.35 -7.80
CA ALA A 198 8.08 15.31 -8.91
C ALA A 198 6.84 16.23 -8.93
N GLN A 199 5.66 15.68 -8.68
CA GLN A 199 4.42 16.46 -8.57
C GLN A 199 4.49 17.43 -7.38
N LEU A 200 4.97 16.97 -6.23
CA LEU A 200 5.12 17.79 -5.03
C LEU A 200 6.17 18.90 -5.22
N ALA A 201 7.28 18.61 -5.89
CA ALA A 201 8.28 19.62 -6.26
C ALA A 201 7.68 20.69 -7.20
N GLY A 202 6.76 20.31 -8.09
CA GLY A 202 6.01 21.19 -8.97
C GLY A 202 4.78 21.88 -8.34
N ASP A 203 4.67 21.87 -6.99
CA ASP A 203 3.55 22.46 -6.22
C ASP A 203 2.18 21.77 -6.46
N ARG A 204 2.20 20.58 -7.04
CA ARG A 204 1.01 19.74 -7.23
C ARG A 204 0.89 18.75 -6.08
N VAL A 205 -0.29 18.63 -5.52
CA VAL A 205 -0.53 17.65 -4.42
C VAL A 205 -1.08 16.38 -5.03
N PRO A 206 -0.30 15.26 -5.01
CA PRO A 206 -0.76 14.00 -5.56
C PRO A 206 -1.96 13.47 -4.77
N HIS A 207 -2.86 12.82 -5.48
CA HIS A 207 -4.01 12.20 -4.84
C HIS A 207 -3.62 10.91 -4.11
N PRO A 208 -4.01 10.73 -2.86
CA PRO A 208 -3.56 9.58 -2.05
C PRO A 208 -4.07 8.22 -2.54
N LEU A 209 -5.06 8.14 -3.43
CA LEU A 209 -5.58 6.86 -3.92
C LEU A 209 -4.57 6.07 -4.76
N SER A 210 -3.72 6.72 -5.56
CA SER A 210 -2.67 6.04 -6.32
C SER A 210 -1.62 5.43 -5.39
N ILE A 211 -1.24 6.18 -4.34
CA ILE A 211 -0.33 5.72 -3.29
C ILE A 211 -0.97 4.57 -2.51
N ARG A 212 -2.22 4.73 -2.09
CA ARG A 212 -2.97 3.71 -1.36
C ARG A 212 -3.03 2.38 -2.12
N ARG A 213 -3.20 2.42 -3.43
CA ARG A 213 -3.22 1.22 -4.27
C ARG A 213 -1.90 0.46 -4.24
N VAL A 214 -0.76 1.17 -4.40
CA VAL A 214 0.56 0.53 -4.30
C VAL A 214 0.79 -0.02 -2.89
N VAL A 215 0.36 0.71 -1.87
CA VAL A 215 0.42 0.22 -0.47
C VAL A 215 -0.37 -1.07 -0.30
N ILE A 216 -1.59 -1.17 -0.86
CA ILE A 216 -2.40 -2.38 -0.82
C ILE A 216 -1.66 -3.54 -1.52
N ASP A 217 -1.14 -3.30 -2.73
CA ASP A 217 -0.37 -4.29 -3.47
C ASP A 217 0.88 -4.75 -2.67
N LEU A 218 1.53 -3.83 -1.92
CA LEU A 218 2.64 -4.16 -1.02
C LEU A 218 2.19 -4.98 0.18
N VAL A 219 1.07 -4.62 0.82
CA VAL A 219 0.48 -5.39 1.94
C VAL A 219 0.23 -6.83 1.53
N ASP A 220 -0.36 -7.03 0.36
CA ASP A 220 -0.68 -8.37 -0.16
C ASP A 220 0.59 -9.17 -0.48
N THR A 221 1.55 -8.54 -1.15
CA THR A 221 2.76 -9.21 -1.63
C THR A 221 3.75 -9.51 -0.51
N LEU A 222 3.95 -8.58 0.43
CA LEU A 222 4.90 -8.71 1.53
C LEU A 222 4.38 -9.63 2.65
N GLY A 223 3.06 -9.82 2.74
CA GLY A 223 2.46 -10.72 3.71
C GLY A 223 2.95 -12.16 3.62
N GLU A 224 3.42 -12.57 2.45
CA GLU A 224 3.92 -13.91 2.18
C GLU A 224 5.44 -14.06 2.40
N THR A 225 6.19 -12.96 2.46
CA THR A 225 7.66 -12.98 2.58
C THR A 225 8.20 -11.81 3.43
N PRO A 226 8.08 -11.87 4.77
CA PRO A 226 8.58 -10.80 5.65
C PRO A 226 10.06 -10.47 5.46
N SER A 227 10.88 -11.47 5.14
CA SER A 227 12.32 -11.30 4.88
C SER A 227 12.63 -10.32 3.76
N ARG A 228 11.76 -10.19 2.75
CA ARG A 228 11.97 -9.24 1.64
C ARG A 228 11.88 -7.78 2.09
N ALA A 229 11.00 -7.47 3.04
CA ALA A 229 10.90 -6.12 3.59
C ALA A 229 12.17 -5.71 4.34
N ALA A 230 12.74 -6.64 5.10
CA ALA A 230 13.93 -6.41 5.90
C ALA A 230 15.21 -6.22 5.05
N ILE A 231 15.24 -6.72 3.82
CA ILE A 231 16.35 -6.56 2.88
C ILE A 231 16.29 -5.22 2.14
N MET A 232 15.12 -4.61 2.03
CA MET A 232 14.92 -3.37 1.25
C MET A 232 15.90 -2.25 1.57
N PRO A 233 16.24 -1.95 2.85
CA PRO A 233 17.20 -0.90 3.19
C PRO A 233 18.60 -1.11 2.61
N LEU A 234 18.97 -2.36 2.38
CA LEU A 234 20.32 -2.75 1.96
C LEU A 234 20.52 -2.76 0.45
N ARG A 235 19.44 -2.67 -0.32
CA ARG A 235 19.50 -2.70 -1.78
C ARG A 235 20.05 -1.38 -2.32
N ARG A 236 20.88 -1.46 -3.36
CA ARG A 236 21.31 -0.27 -4.09
C ARG A 236 20.11 0.35 -4.82
N SER A 237 19.96 1.65 -4.67
CA SER A 237 18.87 2.37 -5.32
C SER A 237 19.18 2.60 -6.79
N VAL A 238 18.37 2.03 -7.67
CA VAL A 238 18.32 2.37 -9.10
C VAL A 238 17.53 3.66 -9.34
N HIS A 239 16.70 4.07 -8.37
CA HIS A 239 15.74 5.17 -8.50
C HIS A 239 16.08 6.40 -7.64
N GLY A 240 17.28 6.45 -7.06
CA GLY A 240 17.70 7.52 -6.15
C GLY A 240 17.44 7.21 -4.67
N VAL A 241 18.25 7.80 -3.80
CA VAL A 241 18.27 7.50 -2.35
C VAL A 241 16.93 7.77 -1.69
N GLY A 242 16.28 8.89 -2.01
CA GLY A 242 14.98 9.24 -1.42
C GLY A 242 13.86 8.24 -1.77
N THR A 243 13.79 7.79 -3.02
CA THR A 243 12.79 6.80 -3.45
C THR A 243 13.00 5.46 -2.75
N GLN A 244 14.24 4.99 -2.66
CA GLN A 244 14.59 3.74 -1.98
C GLN A 244 14.24 3.82 -0.49
N HIS A 245 14.57 4.92 0.16
CA HIS A 245 14.24 5.17 1.56
C HIS A 245 12.73 5.08 1.82
N LEU A 246 11.92 5.82 1.07
CA LEU A 246 10.47 5.81 1.25
C LEU A 246 9.86 4.40 1.06
N LEU A 247 10.36 3.62 0.10
CA LEU A 247 9.93 2.24 -0.10
C LEU A 247 10.37 1.33 1.06
N SER A 248 11.61 1.47 1.52
CA SER A 248 12.14 0.71 2.66
C SER A 248 11.34 0.97 3.92
N VAL A 249 11.17 2.24 4.28
CA VAL A 249 10.40 2.65 5.45
C VAL A 249 8.96 2.16 5.35
N THR A 250 8.32 2.28 4.16
CA THR A 250 6.96 1.79 3.96
C THR A 250 6.87 0.27 4.16
N THR A 251 7.76 -0.49 3.56
CA THR A 251 7.72 -1.96 3.66
C THR A 251 7.97 -2.45 5.10
N LEU A 252 8.93 -1.85 5.80
CA LEU A 252 9.21 -2.16 7.20
C LEU A 252 8.07 -1.72 8.13
N ALA A 253 7.47 -0.55 7.90
CA ALA A 253 6.32 -0.07 8.67
C ALA A 253 5.12 -1.01 8.53
N LEU A 254 4.84 -1.50 7.32
CA LEU A 254 3.76 -2.46 7.08
C LEU A 254 4.01 -3.78 7.81
N GLN A 255 5.26 -4.27 7.83
CA GLN A 255 5.60 -5.49 8.57
C GLN A 255 5.46 -5.31 10.08
N LEU A 256 5.98 -4.20 10.63
CA LEU A 256 5.83 -3.90 12.06
C LEU A 256 4.37 -3.65 12.43
N GLY A 257 3.62 -2.92 11.61
CA GLY A 257 2.18 -2.71 11.81
C GLY A 257 1.39 -4.02 11.81
N ARG A 258 1.75 -4.97 10.95
CA ARG A 258 1.16 -6.30 10.92
C ARG A 258 1.51 -7.10 12.18
N ALA A 259 2.75 -7.03 12.65
CA ALA A 259 3.19 -7.66 13.88
C ALA A 259 2.47 -7.07 15.13
N VAL A 260 2.14 -5.78 15.11
CA VAL A 260 1.30 -5.11 16.12
C VAL A 260 -0.16 -5.60 16.07
N GLY A 261 -0.60 -6.18 14.95
CA GLY A 261 -1.98 -6.63 14.74
C GLY A 261 -2.91 -5.56 14.20
N LEU A 262 -2.38 -4.57 13.47
CA LEU A 262 -3.21 -3.57 12.79
C LEU A 262 -4.12 -4.24 11.76
N SER A 263 -5.36 -3.74 11.68
CA SER A 263 -6.29 -4.14 10.61
C SER A 263 -5.78 -3.70 9.24
N ASP A 264 -6.25 -4.34 8.17
CA ASP A 264 -5.85 -4.01 6.80
C ASP A 264 -6.11 -2.54 6.44
N GLY A 265 -7.22 -1.96 6.92
CA GLY A 265 -7.51 -0.53 6.77
C GLY A 265 -6.48 0.36 7.46
N ALA A 266 -6.09 0.01 8.69
CA ALA A 266 -5.05 0.73 9.43
C ALA A 266 -3.67 0.53 8.82
N LEU A 267 -3.35 -0.67 8.29
CA LEU A 267 -2.13 -0.93 7.54
C LEU A 267 -2.05 -0.08 6.27
N SER A 268 -3.17 0.03 5.53
CA SER A 268 -3.25 0.90 4.37
C SER A 268 -3.00 2.36 4.73
N ASP A 269 -3.58 2.86 5.82
CA ASP A 269 -3.34 4.23 6.29
C ASP A 269 -1.90 4.45 6.76
N LEU A 270 -1.31 3.47 7.47
CA LEU A 270 0.09 3.47 7.89
C LEU A 270 1.04 3.50 6.68
N GLY A 271 0.81 2.67 5.67
CA GLY A 271 1.64 2.64 4.47
C GLY A 271 1.59 3.94 3.68
N VAL A 272 0.41 4.56 3.57
CA VAL A 272 0.30 5.90 2.95
C VAL A 272 1.01 6.96 3.79
N ALA A 273 0.94 6.88 5.13
CA ALA A 273 1.68 7.77 6.02
C ALA A 273 3.19 7.57 5.85
N ALA A 274 3.66 6.32 5.79
CA ALA A 274 5.06 5.98 5.56
C ALA A 274 5.59 6.49 4.22
N MET A 275 4.83 6.36 3.13
CA MET A 275 5.22 6.91 1.82
C MET A 275 5.32 8.43 1.78
N LEU A 276 4.62 9.11 2.66
CA LEU A 276 4.50 10.57 2.64
C LEU A 276 5.14 11.26 3.85
N HIS A 277 5.78 10.53 4.78
CA HIS A 277 6.28 11.12 6.01
C HIS A 277 7.33 12.22 5.75
N ASP A 278 8.18 12.01 4.77
CA ASP A 278 9.32 12.85 4.39
C ASP A 278 9.08 13.79 3.20
N VAL A 279 7.83 13.95 2.74
CA VAL A 279 7.53 14.80 1.57
C VAL A 279 7.98 16.24 1.75
N GLY A 280 8.10 16.69 2.99
CA GLY A 280 8.55 18.04 3.32
C GLY A 280 9.98 18.36 2.86
N TYR A 281 10.83 17.37 2.68
CA TYR A 281 12.19 17.56 2.11
C TYR A 281 12.19 18.11 0.69
N THR A 282 11.08 18.05 -0.02
CA THR A 282 10.94 18.73 -1.32
C THR A 282 10.89 20.25 -1.19
N ARG A 283 10.69 20.79 0.01
CA ARG A 283 10.48 22.23 0.28
C ARG A 283 11.31 22.80 1.42
N SER A 284 11.91 21.98 2.23
CA SER A 284 12.70 22.37 3.40
C SER A 284 13.89 21.45 3.54
N ASP A 285 14.95 21.95 4.15
CA ASP A 285 16.09 21.16 4.60
C ASP A 285 15.75 20.36 5.87
N ARG A 286 16.75 19.77 6.51
CA ARG A 286 16.55 18.86 7.65
C ARG A 286 15.72 19.43 8.81
N SER A 287 15.79 20.74 9.04
CA SER A 287 15.02 21.36 10.13
C SER A 287 13.68 21.89 9.62
N GLY A 288 12.58 21.25 9.99
CA GLY A 288 11.22 21.73 9.69
C GLY A 288 10.55 21.04 8.51
N HIS A 289 11.13 19.96 7.92
CA HIS A 289 10.47 19.18 6.88
C HIS A 289 9.16 18.56 7.36
N GLU A 290 9.01 18.24 8.65
CA GLU A 290 7.79 17.71 9.26
C GLU A 290 6.63 18.71 9.09
N VAL A 291 6.89 19.98 9.42
CA VAL A 291 5.92 21.07 9.31
C VAL A 291 5.64 21.38 7.83
N ALA A 292 6.68 21.41 6.99
CA ALA A 292 6.54 21.62 5.56
C ALA A 292 5.70 20.51 4.92
N GLY A 293 5.99 19.25 5.26
CA GLY A 293 5.23 18.08 4.81
C GLY A 293 3.76 18.12 5.24
N ALA A 294 3.50 18.42 6.52
CA ALA A 294 2.15 18.55 7.03
C ALA A 294 1.37 19.67 6.30
N ARG A 295 2.00 20.83 6.05
CA ARG A 295 1.38 21.91 5.27
C ARG A 295 1.05 21.48 3.84
N MET A 296 1.92 20.70 3.19
CA MET A 296 1.67 20.15 1.86
C MET A 296 0.49 19.17 1.88
N LEU A 297 0.44 18.27 2.86
CA LEU A 297 -0.65 17.30 3.00
C LEU A 297 -1.99 17.97 3.36
N LEU A 298 -1.98 19.09 4.06
CA LEU A 298 -3.19 19.87 4.34
C LEU A 298 -3.86 20.40 3.07
N ARG A 299 -3.10 20.67 1.99
CA ARG A 299 -3.64 21.10 0.71
C ARG A 299 -4.45 20.01 0.00
N GLN A 300 -4.25 18.74 0.33
CA GLN A 300 -5.08 17.65 -0.17
C GLN A 300 -6.53 17.87 0.24
N ARG A 301 -7.46 17.75 -0.72
CA ARG A 301 -8.88 17.96 -0.45
C ARG A 301 -9.46 16.82 0.41
N GLY A 302 -10.47 17.12 1.17
CA GLY A 302 -11.17 16.19 2.06
C GLY A 302 -10.53 16.06 3.46
N PHE A 303 -11.40 15.90 4.46
CA PHE A 303 -11.02 15.63 5.85
C PHE A 303 -11.64 14.29 6.24
N HIS A 304 -10.80 13.29 6.50
CA HIS A 304 -11.19 11.98 7.00
C HIS A 304 -10.12 11.47 7.98
N GLU A 305 -10.46 10.47 8.76
CA GLU A 305 -9.61 9.96 9.84
C GLU A 305 -8.20 9.56 9.35
N GLY A 306 -8.09 8.85 8.23
CA GLY A 306 -6.80 8.48 7.66
C GLY A 306 -5.92 9.68 7.28
N LYS A 307 -6.53 10.84 6.89
CA LYS A 307 -5.77 12.08 6.67
C LYS A 307 -5.23 12.66 7.98
N ILE A 308 -6.03 12.64 9.04
CA ILE A 308 -5.59 13.11 10.36
C ILE A 308 -4.42 12.27 10.87
N ARG A 309 -4.55 10.94 10.82
CA ARG A 309 -3.46 10.01 11.20
C ARG A 309 -2.18 10.26 10.40
N ARG A 310 -2.30 10.52 9.10
CA ARG A 310 -1.16 10.85 8.23
C ARG A 310 -0.50 12.15 8.61
N LEU A 311 -1.29 13.21 8.85
CA LEU A 311 -0.78 14.51 9.30
C LEU A 311 -0.05 14.39 10.64
N GLN A 312 -0.64 13.69 11.61
CA GLN A 312 0.01 13.43 12.88
C GLN A 312 1.31 12.66 12.71
N ALA A 313 1.30 11.58 11.94
CA ALA A 313 2.49 10.79 11.67
C ALA A 313 3.60 11.63 11.03
N THR A 314 3.28 12.48 10.03
CA THR A 314 4.25 13.38 9.39
C THR A 314 4.81 14.42 10.37
N LEU A 315 4.00 14.96 11.27
CA LEU A 315 4.47 15.96 12.26
C LEU A 315 5.28 15.34 13.39
N GLU A 316 4.98 14.12 13.78
CA GLU A 316 5.43 13.52 15.02
C GLU A 316 6.52 12.44 14.85
N HIS A 317 6.85 12.01 13.61
CA HIS A 317 7.72 10.85 13.39
C HIS A 317 9.16 11.00 13.90
N HIS A 318 9.61 12.23 14.16
CA HIS A 318 10.90 12.48 14.82
C HIS A 318 10.78 12.76 16.33
N LEU A 319 9.57 12.80 16.89
CA LEU A 319 9.42 12.97 18.31
C LEU A 319 9.91 11.73 19.08
N PRO A 320 10.62 11.91 20.22
CA PRO A 320 11.00 10.80 21.06
C PRO A 320 9.79 10.15 21.74
N ALA A 321 9.93 8.89 22.16
CA ALA A 321 8.84 8.14 22.79
C ALA A 321 8.28 8.84 24.05
N GLU A 322 9.13 9.55 24.79
CA GLU A 322 8.72 10.34 25.96
C GLU A 322 7.68 11.43 25.62
N GLY A 323 7.72 11.98 24.41
CA GLY A 323 6.74 12.92 23.89
C GLY A 323 5.36 12.32 23.59
N ARG A 324 5.21 11.00 23.71
CA ARG A 324 3.98 10.23 23.46
C ARG A 324 3.37 10.48 22.07
N PRO A 325 4.16 10.38 20.97
CA PRO A 325 3.63 10.55 19.65
C PRO A 325 2.58 9.48 19.30
N CYS A 326 1.78 9.71 18.29
CA CYS A 326 0.76 8.75 17.83
C CYS A 326 1.40 7.40 17.42
N LEU A 327 0.59 6.34 17.39
CA LEU A 327 1.09 4.99 17.10
C LEU A 327 1.85 4.92 15.77
N PHE A 328 1.34 5.56 14.71
CA PHE A 328 2.00 5.55 13.40
C PHE A 328 3.36 6.26 13.46
N ALA A 329 3.45 7.37 14.15
CA ALA A 329 4.71 8.09 14.32
C ALA A 329 5.76 7.24 15.09
N ARG A 330 5.35 6.52 16.14
CA ARG A 330 6.24 5.61 16.89
C ARG A 330 6.72 4.45 16.02
N ILE A 331 5.86 3.89 15.16
CA ILE A 331 6.25 2.86 14.18
C ILE A 331 7.24 3.45 13.19
N LEU A 332 6.91 4.59 12.59
CA LEU A 332 7.76 5.26 11.60
C LEU A 332 9.13 5.61 12.19
N ARG A 333 9.20 6.13 13.39
CA ARG A 333 10.46 6.44 14.07
C ARG A 333 11.42 5.25 14.10
N ILE A 334 10.93 4.07 14.44
CA ILE A 334 11.75 2.84 14.54
C ILE A 334 12.26 2.43 13.16
N VAL A 335 11.39 2.37 12.17
CA VAL A 335 11.75 1.84 10.85
C VAL A 335 12.56 2.84 10.02
N ASP A 336 12.32 4.13 10.19
CA ASP A 336 13.07 5.22 9.59
C ASP A 336 14.51 5.26 10.10
N ASP A 337 14.70 5.35 11.42
CA ASP A 337 16.04 5.35 12.03
C ASP A 337 16.80 4.06 11.69
N TYR A 338 16.13 2.90 11.64
CA TYR A 338 16.78 1.67 11.21
C TYR A 338 17.27 1.76 9.75
N ASP A 339 16.43 2.23 8.82
CA ASP A 339 16.81 2.43 7.42
C ASP A 339 17.99 3.40 7.31
N VAL A 340 17.95 4.50 8.05
CA VAL A 340 19.04 5.50 8.07
C VAL A 340 20.36 4.89 8.51
N LEU A 341 20.37 4.00 9.50
CA LEU A 341 21.57 3.37 10.06
C LEU A 341 22.16 2.29 9.14
N VAL A 342 21.33 1.53 8.42
CA VAL A 342 21.79 0.37 7.64
C VAL A 342 21.88 0.60 6.14
N ALA A 343 21.20 1.62 5.60
CA ALA A 343 21.21 1.89 4.18
C ALA A 343 22.54 2.52 3.71
N PRO A 344 23.05 2.14 2.52
CA PRO A 344 24.21 2.79 1.95
C PRO A 344 23.87 4.23 1.54
N ARG A 345 24.53 5.21 2.18
CA ARG A 345 24.33 6.64 1.91
C ARG A 345 25.66 7.33 1.66
N PRO A 346 25.76 8.25 0.69
CA PRO A 346 26.96 9.02 0.47
C PRO A 346 27.38 9.81 1.73
N GLY A 347 28.62 9.65 2.17
CA GLY A 347 29.18 10.41 3.29
C GLY A 347 28.70 10.01 4.70
N ALA A 348 27.91 8.96 4.83
CA ALA A 348 27.44 8.42 6.11
C ALA A 348 28.00 7.00 6.34
N PRO A 349 28.38 6.64 7.59
CA PRO A 349 28.78 5.27 7.91
C PRO A 349 27.57 4.35 7.86
N GLN A 350 27.69 3.25 7.14
CA GLN A 350 26.72 2.16 7.14
C GLN A 350 27.03 1.22 8.30
N LEU A 351 26.06 1.00 9.18
CA LEU A 351 26.19 0.03 10.27
C LEU A 351 25.75 -1.37 9.81
N PRO A 352 26.42 -2.43 10.28
CA PRO A 352 25.88 -3.78 10.18
C PRO A 352 24.50 -3.85 10.86
N PRO A 353 23.52 -4.58 10.29
CA PRO A 353 22.16 -4.64 10.83
C PRO A 353 22.06 -4.99 12.32
N PRO A 354 22.83 -5.98 12.87
CA PRO A 354 22.81 -6.25 14.30
C PRO A 354 23.38 -5.09 15.14
N THR A 355 24.36 -4.35 14.62
CA THR A 355 24.94 -3.19 15.31
C THR A 355 23.96 -2.04 15.36
N ALA A 356 23.20 -1.81 14.28
CA ALA A 356 22.13 -0.82 14.24
C ALA A 356 21.04 -1.16 15.27
N GLN A 357 20.59 -2.41 15.32
CA GLN A 357 19.61 -2.86 16.32
C GLN A 357 20.11 -2.67 17.76
N ALA A 358 21.38 -3.00 18.03
CA ALA A 358 21.96 -2.81 19.36
C ALA A 358 22.00 -1.33 19.77
N ALA A 359 22.36 -0.43 18.83
CA ALA A 359 22.33 1.02 19.07
C ALA A 359 20.89 1.52 19.37
N MET A 360 19.91 1.09 18.60
CA MET A 360 18.51 1.42 18.82
C MET A 360 18.01 0.87 20.15
N TRP A 361 18.40 -0.36 20.51
CA TRP A 361 18.02 -0.99 21.78
C TRP A 361 18.53 -0.23 23.00
N ALA A 362 19.73 0.35 22.88
CA ALA A 362 20.27 1.20 23.95
C ALA A 362 19.44 2.46 24.21
N ALA A 363 18.71 2.94 23.21
CA ALA A 363 17.85 4.13 23.30
C ALA A 363 16.35 3.79 23.52
N ARG A 364 16.02 2.53 23.84
CA ARG A 364 14.63 2.14 24.13
C ARG A 364 14.09 2.84 25.35
N GLY A 365 12.82 3.21 25.31
CA GLY A 365 12.15 3.94 26.41
C GLY A 365 12.40 5.45 26.39
N THR A 366 13.43 5.92 25.71
CA THR A 366 13.71 7.34 25.49
C THR A 366 13.35 7.77 24.06
N LEU A 367 14.11 7.34 23.08
CA LEU A 367 13.82 7.65 21.67
C LEU A 367 12.73 6.74 21.10
N TYR A 368 12.75 5.46 21.45
CA TYR A 368 11.88 4.44 20.88
C TYR A 368 10.90 3.90 21.92
N ASP A 369 9.66 3.67 21.48
CA ASP A 369 8.70 2.91 22.25
C ASP A 369 9.27 1.52 22.56
N PRO A 370 9.35 1.12 23.84
CA PRO A 370 10.05 -0.10 24.23
C PRO A 370 9.38 -1.37 23.69
N ASP A 371 8.05 -1.39 23.63
CA ASP A 371 7.29 -2.57 23.19
C ASP A 371 7.33 -2.72 21.68
N LEU A 372 7.17 -1.62 20.94
CA LEU A 372 7.28 -1.62 19.49
C LEU A 372 8.69 -1.97 19.02
N LEU A 373 9.72 -1.44 19.72
CA LEU A 373 11.11 -1.79 19.40
C LEU A 373 11.40 -3.26 19.70
N ALA A 374 10.91 -3.80 20.82
CA ALA A 374 11.06 -5.21 21.13
C ALA A 374 10.40 -6.10 20.07
N LEU A 375 9.21 -5.70 19.59
CA LEU A 375 8.50 -6.40 18.52
C LEU A 375 9.28 -6.33 17.19
N PHE A 376 9.85 -5.15 16.86
CA PHE A 376 10.70 -4.95 15.69
C PHE A 376 11.94 -5.84 15.74
N VAL A 377 12.68 -5.85 16.85
CA VAL A 377 13.87 -6.69 17.04
C VAL A 377 13.51 -8.18 16.95
N ARG A 378 12.38 -8.58 17.54
CA ARG A 378 11.89 -9.96 17.43
C ARG A 378 11.57 -10.36 16.00
N MET A 379 10.93 -9.46 15.23
CA MET A 379 10.61 -9.69 13.83
C MET A 379 11.87 -9.80 12.97
N MET A 380 12.87 -8.97 13.24
CA MET A 380 14.12 -8.93 12.47
C MET A 380 15.09 -10.06 12.84
N GLY A 381 14.97 -10.63 14.03
CA GLY A 381 15.92 -11.61 14.58
C GLY A 381 17.22 -10.99 15.08
N LEU A 382 18.06 -11.80 15.72
CA LEU A 382 19.38 -11.39 16.23
C LEU A 382 20.32 -11.00 15.10
N TYR A 383 20.21 -11.67 13.99
CA TYR A 383 20.97 -11.42 12.77
C TYR A 383 20.02 -11.08 11.63
N PRO A 384 19.57 -9.82 11.54
CA PRO A 384 18.62 -9.40 10.52
C PRO A 384 19.05 -9.77 9.11
N PRO A 385 18.13 -9.94 8.16
CA PRO A 385 18.46 -10.13 6.76
C PRO A 385 19.47 -9.10 6.28
N GLY A 386 20.49 -9.57 5.55
CA GLY A 386 21.62 -8.74 5.11
C GLY A 386 22.79 -8.63 6.08
N SER A 387 22.70 -9.25 7.27
CA SER A 387 23.86 -9.36 8.16
C SER A 387 24.94 -10.26 7.55
N LEU A 388 26.16 -9.75 7.43
CA LEU A 388 27.32 -10.55 7.04
C LEU A 388 27.91 -11.18 8.30
N LEU A 389 28.02 -12.49 8.31
CA LEU A 389 28.45 -13.29 9.47
C LEU A 389 29.64 -14.17 9.10
N GLU A 390 30.58 -14.34 10.04
CA GLU A 390 31.56 -15.44 10.04
C GLU A 390 30.98 -16.58 10.90
N LEU A 391 30.94 -17.79 10.36
CA LEU A 391 30.53 -18.99 11.07
C LEU A 391 31.70 -19.61 11.83
N SER A 392 31.39 -20.58 12.71
CA SER A 392 32.36 -21.30 13.54
C SER A 392 33.41 -22.07 12.73
N ASP A 393 33.10 -22.45 11.49
CA ASP A 393 34.02 -23.14 10.56
C ASP A 393 34.85 -22.18 9.67
N GLY A 394 34.69 -20.86 9.86
CA GLY A 394 35.41 -19.82 9.13
C GLY A 394 34.75 -19.34 7.84
N ARG A 395 33.67 -19.96 7.39
CA ARG A 395 32.92 -19.47 6.22
C ARG A 395 32.22 -18.13 6.50
N TRP A 396 32.12 -17.31 5.48
CA TRP A 396 31.32 -16.08 5.53
C TRP A 396 29.98 -16.29 4.85
N VAL A 397 28.93 -15.85 5.50
CA VAL A 397 27.54 -16.03 5.05
C VAL A 397 26.76 -14.74 5.22
N VAL A 398 25.74 -14.57 4.39
CA VAL A 398 24.76 -13.48 4.51
C VAL A 398 23.44 -14.05 5.04
N SER A 399 22.87 -13.40 6.07
CA SER A 399 21.54 -13.70 6.57
C SER A 399 20.47 -13.35 5.55
N LEU A 400 19.52 -14.28 5.33
CA LEU A 400 18.39 -14.13 4.39
C LEU A 400 17.05 -13.98 5.09
N SER A 401 16.93 -14.42 6.37
CA SER A 401 15.65 -14.42 7.09
C SER A 401 15.75 -13.65 8.41
N GLY A 402 14.61 -13.11 8.86
CA GLY A 402 14.44 -12.59 10.21
C GLY A 402 14.06 -13.69 11.21
N GLY A 403 13.68 -13.27 12.42
CA GLY A 403 13.15 -14.16 13.46
C GLY A 403 11.75 -14.67 13.07
N ARG A 404 11.62 -15.94 12.73
CA ARG A 404 10.33 -16.57 12.42
C ARG A 404 9.50 -16.80 13.68
N ASP A 405 10.18 -17.22 14.73
CA ASP A 405 9.65 -17.51 16.05
C ASP A 405 10.78 -17.40 17.10
N PRO A 406 10.51 -17.58 18.39
CA PRO A 406 11.54 -17.47 19.43
C PRO A 406 12.72 -18.42 19.27
N GLU A 407 12.51 -19.61 18.72
CA GLU A 407 13.58 -20.61 18.54
C GLU A 407 14.52 -20.23 17.41
N HIS A 408 13.98 -19.62 16.35
CA HIS A 408 14.76 -19.15 15.19
C HIS A 408 15.36 -17.75 15.37
N PHE A 409 15.17 -17.09 16.53
CA PHE A 409 15.61 -15.71 16.75
C PHE A 409 17.12 -15.50 16.48
N ALA A 410 17.96 -16.47 16.86
CA ALA A 410 19.42 -16.42 16.66
C ALA A 410 19.90 -17.30 15.50
N TRP A 411 19.01 -17.93 14.76
CA TRP A 411 19.34 -18.95 13.78
C TRP A 411 18.70 -18.67 12.43
N PRO A 412 19.24 -17.70 11.65
CA PRO A 412 18.68 -17.35 10.36
C PRO A 412 18.97 -18.41 9.29
N VAL A 413 18.22 -18.38 8.20
CA VAL A 413 18.64 -18.96 6.93
C VAL A 413 19.73 -18.07 6.35
N VAL A 414 20.81 -18.67 5.88
CA VAL A 414 21.98 -17.94 5.40
C VAL A 414 22.45 -18.43 4.05
N ARG A 415 23.10 -17.56 3.29
CA ARG A 415 23.74 -17.86 2.02
C ARG A 415 25.27 -17.76 2.14
N PRO A 416 26.05 -18.78 1.72
CA PRO A 416 27.49 -18.68 1.65
C PRO A 416 27.96 -17.58 0.69
N VAL A 417 28.98 -16.83 1.11
CA VAL A 417 29.58 -15.72 0.33
C VAL A 417 31.06 -15.98 0.09
N ARG A 418 31.77 -16.47 1.10
CA ARG A 418 33.19 -16.83 1.01
C ARG A 418 33.47 -18.11 1.79
N ASP A 419 34.46 -18.88 1.33
CA ASP A 419 34.98 -20.03 2.04
C ASP A 419 35.88 -19.59 3.24
N LYS A 420 36.37 -20.55 4.00
CA LYS A 420 37.27 -20.30 5.13
C LYS A 420 38.59 -19.66 4.75
N ASP A 421 39.01 -19.77 3.49
CA ASP A 421 40.23 -19.19 2.94
C ASP A 421 39.99 -17.79 2.32
N GLY A 422 38.77 -17.27 2.41
CA GLY A 422 38.35 -15.95 1.91
C GLY A 422 38.06 -15.92 0.41
N ARG A 423 38.03 -17.06 -0.28
CA ARG A 423 37.69 -17.12 -1.71
C ARG A 423 36.20 -16.98 -1.92
N PRO A 424 35.77 -16.31 -3.00
CA PRO A 424 34.34 -16.21 -3.31
C PRO A 424 33.69 -17.60 -3.42
N TRP A 425 32.49 -17.74 -2.86
CA TRP A 425 31.71 -18.96 -2.98
C TRP A 425 30.93 -18.92 -4.29
N GLU A 426 31.30 -19.77 -5.25
CA GLU A 426 30.77 -19.70 -6.61
C GLU A 426 29.36 -20.30 -6.74
N THR A 427 29.03 -21.31 -5.95
CA THR A 427 27.69 -21.95 -5.95
C THR A 427 27.40 -22.54 -4.58
N GLY A 428 26.21 -22.30 -4.04
CA GLY A 428 25.84 -22.90 -2.78
C GLY A 428 24.34 -22.81 -2.53
N GLU A 429 23.80 -23.84 -1.91
CA GLU A 429 22.45 -23.82 -1.39
C GLU A 429 22.38 -22.98 -0.12
N ASP A 430 21.24 -22.33 0.08
CA ASP A 430 20.95 -21.63 1.31
C ASP A 430 20.92 -22.63 2.48
N MET A 431 21.48 -22.25 3.61
CA MET A 431 21.61 -23.11 4.79
C MET A 431 20.70 -22.60 5.90
N ASP A 432 19.89 -23.47 6.48
CA ASP A 432 19.14 -23.15 7.68
C ASP A 432 20.02 -23.42 8.93
N LEU A 433 20.47 -22.34 9.57
CA LEU A 433 21.34 -22.46 10.75
C LEU A 433 20.62 -23.06 11.96
N PHE A 434 19.29 -23.02 12.02
CA PHE A 434 18.53 -23.69 13.07
C PHE A 434 18.68 -25.21 12.96
N VAL A 435 18.61 -25.74 11.74
CA VAL A 435 18.83 -27.18 11.48
C VAL A 435 20.27 -27.58 11.77
N LEU A 436 21.21 -26.69 11.45
CA LEU A 436 22.64 -26.94 11.56
C LEU A 436 23.26 -26.49 12.91
N ARG A 437 22.46 -26.05 13.88
CA ARG A 437 22.92 -25.38 15.11
C ARG A 437 23.90 -26.16 15.98
N GLU A 438 23.85 -27.49 15.91
CA GLU A 438 24.78 -28.36 16.62
C GLU A 438 26.21 -28.31 16.02
N PHE A 439 26.32 -28.02 14.74
CA PHE A 439 27.57 -28.04 13.98
C PHE A 439 28.08 -26.66 13.59
N LEU A 440 27.17 -25.76 13.28
CA LEU A 440 27.48 -24.43 12.78
C LEU A 440 26.78 -23.35 13.59
N ARG A 441 27.52 -22.34 13.96
CA ARG A 441 26.98 -21.16 14.69
C ARG A 441 27.63 -19.88 14.23
N PRO A 442 26.90 -18.76 14.25
CA PRO A 442 27.50 -17.44 14.05
C PRO A 442 28.59 -17.19 15.10
N LYS A 443 29.78 -16.83 14.65
CA LYS A 443 30.94 -16.54 15.49
C LYS A 443 31.08 -15.04 15.72
N ARG A 444 30.94 -14.24 14.65
CA ARG A 444 30.97 -12.78 14.72
C ARG A 444 30.23 -12.14 13.55
N VAL A 445 29.79 -10.92 13.77
CA VAL A 445 29.25 -10.04 12.73
C VAL A 445 30.40 -9.33 12.03
N LEU A 446 30.37 -9.30 10.72
CA LEU A 446 31.32 -8.59 9.87
C LEU A 446 30.70 -7.32 9.32
N ASN A 447 31.51 -6.27 9.13
CA ASN A 447 31.05 -5.10 8.42
C ASN A 447 31.27 -5.31 6.90
N ALA A 448 30.18 -5.45 6.15
CA ALA A 448 30.20 -5.76 4.72
C ALA A 448 31.01 -4.74 3.91
N VAL A 449 30.91 -3.44 4.25
CA VAL A 449 31.63 -2.37 3.56
C VAL A 449 33.15 -2.54 3.73
N THR A 450 33.63 -2.73 4.96
CA THR A 450 35.06 -2.91 5.22
C THR A 450 35.63 -4.21 4.67
N GLN A 451 34.77 -5.19 4.46
CA GLN A 451 35.13 -6.49 3.88
C GLN A 451 34.97 -6.52 2.35
N GLY A 452 34.55 -5.42 1.73
CA GLY A 452 34.34 -5.34 0.28
C GLY A 452 33.23 -6.27 -0.24
N VAL A 453 32.22 -6.57 0.59
CA VAL A 453 31.07 -7.42 0.23
C VAL A 453 29.88 -6.54 -0.06
N ASP A 454 29.36 -6.60 -1.29
CA ASP A 454 28.13 -5.92 -1.68
C ASP A 454 26.92 -6.81 -1.39
N VAL A 455 26.41 -6.69 -0.18
CA VAL A 455 25.25 -7.48 0.28
C VAL A 455 24.00 -7.17 -0.56
N GLY A 456 23.81 -5.94 -1.00
CA GLY A 456 22.66 -5.54 -1.83
C GLY A 456 22.60 -6.34 -3.13
N THR A 457 23.71 -6.40 -3.87
CA THR A 457 23.80 -7.17 -5.13
C THR A 457 23.64 -8.67 -4.89
N LEU A 458 24.19 -9.22 -3.80
CA LEU A 458 24.03 -10.63 -3.44
C LEU A 458 22.57 -11.02 -3.19
N LEU A 459 21.77 -10.09 -2.68
CA LEU A 459 20.36 -10.31 -2.36
C LEU A 459 19.42 -10.05 -3.55
N ASP A 460 19.86 -9.25 -4.55
CA ASP A 460 19.06 -8.94 -5.74
C ASP A 460 18.89 -10.13 -6.67
N GLY A 461 19.85 -11.04 -6.76
CA GLY A 461 19.82 -12.27 -7.54
C GLY A 461 19.19 -13.47 -6.83
N ALA A 462 18.73 -13.32 -5.59
CA ALA A 462 18.28 -14.45 -4.79
C ALA A 462 16.84 -14.84 -5.12
N PRO A 463 16.56 -16.10 -5.53
CA PRO A 463 15.21 -16.63 -5.46
C PRO A 463 14.70 -16.59 -4.01
N PRO A 464 13.39 -16.48 -3.78
CA PRO A 464 12.84 -16.44 -2.44
C PRO A 464 13.26 -17.70 -1.69
N ALA A 465 13.77 -17.55 -0.47
CA ALA A 465 13.95 -18.68 0.43
C ALA A 465 12.59 -19.40 0.52
N ARG A 466 12.55 -20.68 0.16
CA ARG A 466 11.34 -21.50 0.30
C ARG A 466 10.99 -21.53 1.78
N ALA A 467 9.73 -21.18 2.08
CA ALA A 467 9.16 -21.18 3.42
C ALA A 467 9.11 -22.61 4.00
#